data_ff8a58047018775b051367aeff7e761f
#
_entry.id   ff8a58047018775b051367aeff7e761f
#
_cell.length_a   1.000
_cell.length_b   1.000
_cell.length_c   1.000
_cell.angle_alpha   90.00
_cell.angle_beta   90.00
_cell.angle_gamma   90.00
#
_symmetry.space_group_name_H-M   'P 1'
#
loop_
_entity.id
_entity.type
_entity.pdbx_description
1 polymer ?
#
loop_
_entity_poly.entity_id
_entity_poly.type
_entity_poly.pdbx_seq_one_letter_code
_entity_poly.pdbx_strand_id
1 'polypeptide(L)'
;SALLGEDIIDHYTFGIVSDGDLMEGVSFEAAELAAVWKLGKIIYFFDSNNISIDGAVDKVSVTNQKDKFESLGWHVIEIDGHNEKEIVNAVKKAKKIEDKPSLIIAKTTIGKYAPNKENTSGVHGSPLGNEEMKNFLENLGWNGDPFLHSDDVYEYFNEKREADTQELKKWEENFNKKYDEDQNFKDNWDLLISDDLSDIESITGEKHASRILGSKILEQFSESTNSILGGSADLAASTKQTIDKDSFSPNNYQGRNLEFGIREHAMGAITNGITLHSNLIGYGSTFLVFSDYMRPSIRLASLMNVNSVFIFTHDSIYLGEDGPTHQPIEQLMSLRLIPNVDVIRPSNSIEIEHSYKYAFSNSKNPKVLSLTRQDLDYLDFNISYEDFSKGGYVVSDGDDFTIVASGSELEIAFKIKAALLEYSVRIVSVPILNKLSNMGNQEINDLLKNKHVFSIELGRSIGWQNYLGRLTKAFSIDSFGESAPIEDLEGKFGFNVSSITKEIIKHLN
;
A
#
# COMPACT_ATOMS: atom_id res chain seq x y z
N SER A 1 9.69 -11.85 16.03
CA SER A 1 10.61 -12.52 16.97
C SER A 1 11.62 -11.56 17.59
N ALA A 2 12.30 -10.68 16.82
CA ALA A 2 13.35 -9.79 17.37
C ALA A 2 12.87 -8.89 18.53
N LEU A 3 11.61 -8.46 18.54
CA LEU A 3 11.03 -7.64 19.60
C LEU A 3 10.48 -8.48 20.77
N LEU A 4 9.83 -9.59 20.49
CA LEU A 4 9.06 -10.38 21.45
C LEU A 4 9.75 -11.67 21.90
N GLY A 5 10.83 -12.06 21.25
CA GLY A 5 11.56 -13.31 21.49
C GLY A 5 11.08 -14.46 20.60
N GLU A 6 11.98 -15.40 20.33
CA GLU A 6 11.71 -16.57 19.50
C GLU A 6 10.89 -17.63 20.25
N ASP A 7 10.83 -17.58 21.56
CA ASP A 7 9.95 -18.42 22.39
C ASP A 7 8.46 -18.05 22.27
N ILE A 8 8.16 -16.88 21.68
CA ILE A 8 6.80 -16.40 21.40
C ILE A 8 6.52 -16.38 19.88
N ILE A 9 7.44 -15.90 19.06
CA ILE A 9 7.29 -15.77 17.60
C ILE A 9 8.44 -16.49 16.90
N ASP A 10 8.23 -17.72 16.45
CA ASP A 10 9.25 -18.58 15.81
C ASP A 10 8.75 -19.35 14.57
N HIS A 11 7.76 -18.86 13.88
CA HIS A 11 7.21 -19.56 12.71
C HIS A 11 8.01 -19.31 11.44
N TYR A 12 7.91 -20.25 10.50
CA TYR A 12 8.41 -20.15 9.14
C TYR A 12 7.31 -19.66 8.21
N THR A 13 7.71 -18.93 7.17
CA THR A 13 6.80 -18.54 6.07
C THR A 13 7.07 -19.42 4.86
N PHE A 14 6.06 -20.22 4.48
CA PHE A 14 6.10 -21.04 3.27
C PHE A 14 5.28 -20.40 2.17
N GLY A 15 5.80 -20.43 0.94
CA GLY A 15 5.11 -20.00 -0.25
C GLY A 15 5.31 -20.98 -1.41
N ILE A 16 4.41 -20.93 -2.38
CA ILE A 16 4.53 -21.65 -3.65
C ILE A 16 4.52 -20.61 -4.76
N VAL A 17 5.44 -20.74 -5.69
CA VAL A 17 5.56 -19.89 -6.89
C VAL A 17 5.69 -20.78 -8.12
N SER A 18 5.20 -20.30 -9.25
CA SER A 18 5.25 -20.95 -10.55
C SER A 18 6.20 -20.22 -11.50
N ASP A 19 6.35 -20.75 -12.72
CA ASP A 19 7.13 -20.10 -13.78
C ASP A 19 6.65 -18.68 -14.06
N GLY A 20 5.33 -18.45 -14.12
CA GLY A 20 4.73 -17.15 -14.35
C GLY A 20 5.06 -16.16 -13.23
N ASP A 21 4.94 -16.59 -11.96
CA ASP A 21 5.27 -15.74 -10.80
C ASP A 21 6.73 -15.27 -10.83
N LEU A 22 7.66 -16.15 -11.24
CA LEU A 22 9.09 -15.82 -11.32
C LEU A 22 9.47 -14.98 -12.55
N MET A 23 8.57 -14.82 -13.52
CA MET A 23 8.72 -13.87 -14.64
C MET A 23 8.31 -12.45 -14.26
N GLU A 24 7.48 -12.28 -13.24
CA GLU A 24 7.07 -10.96 -12.74
C GLU A 24 8.26 -10.18 -12.16
N GLY A 25 8.41 -8.90 -12.55
CA GLY A 25 9.49 -8.05 -12.05
C GLY A 25 9.48 -7.90 -10.53
N VAL A 26 8.29 -7.84 -9.92
CA VAL A 26 8.13 -7.73 -8.45
C VAL A 26 8.72 -8.92 -7.70
N SER A 27 8.72 -10.12 -8.29
CA SER A 27 9.35 -11.31 -7.70
C SER A 27 10.86 -11.15 -7.57
N PHE A 28 11.51 -10.54 -8.58
CA PHE A 28 12.94 -10.23 -8.52
C PHE A 28 13.25 -9.19 -7.44
N GLU A 29 12.47 -8.09 -7.39
CA GLU A 29 12.61 -7.03 -6.39
C GLU A 29 12.49 -7.61 -4.96
N ALA A 30 11.46 -8.41 -4.71
CA ALA A 30 11.20 -9.01 -3.40
C ALA A 30 12.27 -10.05 -3.02
N ALA A 31 12.70 -10.90 -3.97
CA ALA A 31 13.70 -11.92 -3.73
C ALA A 31 15.07 -11.32 -3.35
N GLU A 32 15.47 -10.22 -4.00
CA GLU A 32 16.71 -9.53 -3.66
C GLU A 32 16.65 -8.92 -2.25
N LEU A 33 15.54 -8.25 -1.89
CA LEU A 33 15.34 -7.70 -0.55
C LEU A 33 15.33 -8.79 0.53
N ALA A 34 14.70 -9.93 0.30
CA ALA A 34 14.69 -11.05 1.22
C ALA A 34 16.12 -11.56 1.52
N ALA A 35 16.99 -11.59 0.51
CA ALA A 35 18.39 -11.96 0.65
C ALA A 35 19.21 -10.87 1.37
N VAL A 36 19.02 -9.58 1.04
CA VAL A 36 19.67 -8.45 1.71
C VAL A 36 19.37 -8.46 3.21
N TRP A 37 18.11 -8.71 3.56
CA TRP A 37 17.66 -8.78 4.96
C TRP A 37 17.92 -10.13 5.63
N LYS A 38 18.49 -11.11 4.92
CA LYS A 38 18.81 -12.46 5.41
C LYS A 38 17.61 -13.15 6.08
N LEU A 39 16.48 -13.16 5.41
CA LEU A 39 15.24 -13.71 5.98
C LEU A 39 15.22 -15.24 5.92
N GLY A 40 15.98 -15.91 6.79
CA GLY A 40 16.18 -17.36 6.79
C GLY A 40 14.93 -18.19 7.07
N LYS A 41 13.87 -17.60 7.64
CA LYS A 41 12.59 -18.28 7.87
C LYS A 41 11.64 -18.25 6.67
N ILE A 42 12.07 -17.70 5.52
CA ILE A 42 11.33 -17.76 4.25
C ILE A 42 11.76 -18.98 3.46
N ILE A 43 10.81 -19.85 3.14
CA ILE A 43 11.01 -21.08 2.34
C ILE A 43 9.96 -21.11 1.24
N TYR A 44 10.40 -20.96 -0.01
CA TYR A 44 9.51 -21.03 -1.17
C TYR A 44 9.72 -22.32 -1.94
N PHE A 45 8.61 -22.90 -2.42
CA PHE A 45 8.61 -23.94 -3.43
C PHE A 45 8.37 -23.33 -4.79
N PHE A 46 9.26 -23.58 -5.73
CA PHE A 46 9.04 -23.30 -7.13
C PHE A 46 8.50 -24.54 -7.82
N ASP A 47 7.22 -24.51 -8.23
CA ASP A 47 6.60 -25.54 -9.06
C ASP A 47 7.11 -25.43 -10.50
N SER A 48 8.23 -26.14 -10.76
CA SER A 48 8.97 -26.12 -12.02
C SER A 48 8.38 -27.16 -12.96
N ASN A 49 7.26 -26.83 -13.59
CA ASN A 49 6.57 -27.73 -14.54
C ASN A 49 6.76 -27.34 -16.01
N ASN A 50 7.44 -26.24 -16.29
CA ASN A 50 7.77 -25.74 -17.64
C ASN A 50 6.55 -25.45 -18.54
N ILE A 51 5.36 -25.24 -17.98
CA ILE A 51 4.13 -24.95 -18.74
C ILE A 51 3.49 -23.66 -18.21
N SER A 52 3.08 -22.81 -19.14
CA SER A 52 2.25 -21.63 -18.91
C SER A 52 0.95 -21.70 -19.73
N ILE A 53 0.12 -20.67 -19.71
CA ILE A 53 -1.14 -20.61 -20.46
C ILE A 53 -0.93 -20.84 -21.96
N ASP A 54 0.12 -20.23 -22.55
CA ASP A 54 0.42 -20.31 -23.97
C ASP A 54 1.27 -21.53 -24.37
N GLY A 55 1.63 -22.38 -23.40
CA GLY A 55 2.40 -23.60 -23.64
C GLY A 55 3.74 -23.64 -22.91
N ALA A 56 4.75 -24.24 -23.56
CA ALA A 56 6.06 -24.45 -22.94
C ALA A 56 6.78 -23.11 -22.65
N VAL A 57 7.34 -23.02 -21.44
CA VAL A 57 8.03 -21.82 -20.90
C VAL A 57 9.31 -21.51 -21.68
N ASP A 58 9.99 -22.52 -22.27
CA ASP A 58 11.21 -22.37 -23.06
C ASP A 58 11.04 -21.49 -24.32
N LYS A 59 9.79 -21.23 -24.73
CA LYS A 59 9.48 -20.27 -25.81
C LYS A 59 9.68 -18.81 -25.41
N VAL A 60 9.63 -18.51 -24.13
CA VAL A 60 9.62 -17.13 -23.60
C VAL A 60 10.67 -16.89 -22.51
N SER A 61 11.30 -17.92 -21.98
CA SER A 61 12.35 -17.81 -20.95
C SER A 61 13.45 -18.83 -21.16
N VAL A 62 14.69 -18.37 -20.99
CA VAL A 62 15.92 -19.19 -20.98
C VAL A 62 16.60 -19.15 -19.61
N THR A 63 15.95 -18.57 -18.62
CA THR A 63 16.53 -18.33 -17.30
C THR A 63 16.70 -19.64 -16.53
N ASN A 64 17.93 -19.93 -16.10
CA ASN A 64 18.17 -20.95 -15.09
C ASN A 64 17.82 -20.36 -13.71
N GLN A 65 16.69 -20.77 -13.14
CA GLN A 65 16.20 -20.23 -11.87
C GLN A 65 17.13 -20.57 -10.70
N LYS A 66 17.82 -21.70 -10.73
CA LYS A 66 18.82 -22.05 -9.72
C LYS A 66 19.94 -21.02 -9.68
N ASP A 67 20.60 -20.81 -10.82
CA ASP A 67 21.72 -19.87 -10.92
C ASP A 67 21.28 -18.44 -10.57
N LYS A 68 20.05 -18.05 -11.01
CA LYS A 68 19.47 -16.75 -10.70
C LYS A 68 19.33 -16.56 -9.19
N PHE A 69 18.68 -17.48 -8.48
CA PHE A 69 18.43 -17.34 -7.05
C PHE A 69 19.70 -17.52 -6.21
N GLU A 70 20.62 -18.40 -6.60
CA GLU A 70 21.95 -18.49 -5.98
C GLU A 70 22.72 -17.18 -6.11
N SER A 71 22.67 -16.51 -7.27
CA SER A 71 23.31 -15.21 -7.48
C SER A 71 22.69 -14.08 -6.65
N LEU A 72 21.37 -14.18 -6.34
CA LEU A 72 20.69 -13.26 -5.42
C LEU A 72 21.01 -13.53 -3.95
N GLY A 73 21.74 -14.61 -3.62
CA GLY A 73 22.10 -14.96 -2.25
C GLY A 73 21.14 -15.91 -1.55
N TRP A 74 20.23 -16.55 -2.27
CA TRP A 74 19.34 -17.57 -1.73
C TRP A 74 20.04 -18.94 -1.61
N HIS A 75 19.59 -19.74 -0.66
CA HIS A 75 19.88 -21.17 -0.60
C HIS A 75 18.93 -21.91 -1.53
N VAL A 76 19.45 -22.71 -2.47
CA VAL A 76 18.64 -23.39 -3.49
C VAL A 76 18.79 -24.90 -3.38
N ILE A 77 17.67 -25.62 -3.42
CA ILE A 77 17.60 -27.10 -3.42
C ILE A 77 16.76 -27.53 -4.61
N GLU A 78 17.25 -28.48 -5.41
CA GLU A 78 16.47 -29.11 -6.48
C GLU A 78 15.98 -30.49 -6.03
N ILE A 79 14.70 -30.82 -6.33
CA ILE A 79 14.07 -32.09 -5.97
C ILE A 79 13.13 -32.58 -7.09
N ASP A 80 12.82 -33.87 -7.05
CA ASP A 80 11.61 -34.40 -7.69
C ASP A 80 10.39 -33.99 -6.84
N GLY A 81 9.56 -33.07 -7.37
CA GLY A 81 8.36 -32.56 -6.72
C GLY A 81 7.24 -33.58 -6.54
N HIS A 82 7.39 -34.80 -7.10
CA HIS A 82 6.49 -35.92 -6.88
C HIS A 82 7.03 -36.97 -5.89
N ASN A 83 8.23 -36.72 -5.32
CA ASN A 83 8.85 -37.61 -4.33
C ASN A 83 8.68 -37.02 -2.91
N GLU A 84 7.74 -37.55 -2.14
CA GLU A 84 7.42 -37.08 -0.77
C GLU A 84 8.65 -37.08 0.16
N LYS A 85 9.54 -38.07 0.04
CA LYS A 85 10.75 -38.12 0.87
C LYS A 85 11.72 -36.99 0.54
N GLU A 86 11.84 -36.63 -0.75
CA GLU A 86 12.69 -35.50 -1.17
C GLU A 86 12.09 -34.17 -0.68
N ILE A 87 10.77 -33.99 -0.78
CA ILE A 87 10.07 -32.81 -0.26
C ILE A 87 10.33 -32.62 1.24
N VAL A 88 10.09 -33.65 2.04
CA VAL A 88 10.31 -33.61 3.50
C VAL A 88 11.79 -33.33 3.84
N ASN A 89 12.72 -33.96 3.13
CA ASN A 89 14.15 -33.76 3.34
C ASN A 89 14.60 -32.34 2.93
N ALA A 90 14.05 -31.79 1.85
CA ALA A 90 14.35 -30.42 1.41
C ALA A 90 13.90 -29.39 2.47
N VAL A 91 12.68 -29.53 3.01
CA VAL A 91 12.19 -28.69 4.10
C VAL A 91 13.11 -28.77 5.32
N LYS A 92 13.51 -29.99 5.73
CA LYS A 92 14.44 -30.18 6.88
C LYS A 92 15.81 -29.55 6.62
N LYS A 93 16.30 -29.51 5.38
CA LYS A 93 17.55 -28.83 5.01
C LYS A 93 17.37 -27.33 5.02
N ALA A 94 16.31 -26.81 4.39
CA ALA A 94 16.00 -25.39 4.35
C ALA A 94 15.87 -24.78 5.74
N LYS A 95 15.19 -25.46 6.67
CA LYS A 95 15.05 -25.03 8.07
C LYS A 95 16.36 -24.93 8.86
N LYS A 96 17.46 -25.47 8.34
CA LYS A 96 18.81 -25.35 8.99
C LYS A 96 19.58 -24.13 8.50
N ILE A 97 19.06 -23.43 7.52
CA ILE A 97 19.68 -22.23 6.95
C ILE A 97 19.02 -21.01 7.57
N GLU A 98 19.73 -20.33 8.45
CA GLU A 98 19.17 -19.23 9.25
C GLU A 98 19.48 -17.84 8.67
N ASP A 99 20.50 -17.76 7.81
CA ASP A 99 21.02 -16.49 7.27
C ASP A 99 20.69 -16.22 5.81
N LYS A 100 19.84 -17.07 5.20
CA LYS A 100 19.42 -16.94 3.79
C LYS A 100 17.99 -17.46 3.59
N PRO A 101 17.17 -16.80 2.78
CA PRO A 101 15.92 -17.41 2.31
C PRO A 101 16.20 -18.65 1.46
N SER A 102 15.27 -19.61 1.43
CA SER A 102 15.43 -20.86 0.69
C SER A 102 14.43 -21.00 -0.43
N LEU A 103 14.90 -21.41 -1.62
CA LEU A 103 14.07 -21.82 -2.75
C LEU A 103 14.23 -23.33 -2.99
N ILE A 104 13.13 -24.06 -2.93
CA ILE A 104 13.07 -25.48 -3.27
C ILE A 104 12.49 -25.58 -4.68
N ILE A 105 13.32 -25.89 -5.66
CA ILE A 105 12.91 -26.11 -7.05
C ILE A 105 12.36 -27.53 -7.15
N ALA A 106 11.05 -27.65 -7.15
CA ALA A 106 10.33 -28.91 -7.27
C ALA A 106 9.99 -29.16 -8.74
N LYS A 107 10.69 -30.09 -9.37
CA LYS A 107 10.37 -30.52 -10.75
C LYS A 107 9.11 -31.33 -10.74
N THR A 108 8.07 -30.84 -11.41
CA THR A 108 6.75 -31.48 -11.44
C THR A 108 6.24 -31.62 -12.86
N THR A 109 5.12 -32.31 -12.99
CA THR A 109 4.37 -32.46 -14.24
C THR A 109 2.97 -31.88 -14.01
N ILE A 110 2.60 -30.84 -14.73
CA ILE A 110 1.26 -30.26 -14.64
C ILE A 110 0.21 -31.28 -15.08
N GLY A 111 -0.91 -31.40 -14.34
CA GLY A 111 -1.97 -32.35 -14.66
C GLY A 111 -1.55 -33.80 -14.59
N LYS A 112 -0.55 -34.15 -13.77
CA LYS A 112 -0.06 -35.53 -13.62
C LYS A 112 -1.21 -36.52 -13.43
N TYR A 113 -1.13 -37.66 -14.11
CA TYR A 113 -2.15 -38.71 -14.20
C TYR A 113 -3.38 -38.38 -15.07
N ALA A 114 -3.51 -37.19 -15.64
CA ALA A 114 -4.55 -36.91 -16.64
C ALA A 114 -4.12 -37.44 -18.03
N PRO A 115 -4.69 -38.53 -18.56
CA PRO A 115 -4.10 -39.27 -19.66
C PRO A 115 -3.99 -38.50 -20.97
N ASN A 116 -4.87 -37.52 -21.20
CA ASN A 116 -4.88 -36.73 -22.43
C ASN A 116 -4.41 -35.29 -22.23
N LYS A 117 -4.27 -34.83 -20.97
CA LYS A 117 -3.96 -33.44 -20.67
C LYS A 117 -2.69 -33.25 -19.82
N GLU A 118 -2.08 -34.36 -19.34
CA GLU A 118 -0.81 -34.31 -18.62
C GLU A 118 0.27 -33.59 -19.44
N ASN A 119 1.05 -32.72 -18.80
CA ASN A 119 2.13 -31.94 -19.37
C ASN A 119 1.69 -31.05 -20.56
N THR A 120 0.47 -30.54 -20.54
CA THR A 120 -0.05 -29.63 -21.57
C THR A 120 -0.61 -28.34 -20.94
N SER A 121 -0.66 -27.25 -21.72
CA SER A 121 -1.33 -26.02 -21.34
C SER A 121 -2.85 -26.17 -21.16
N GLY A 122 -3.44 -27.26 -21.65
CA GLY A 122 -4.88 -27.53 -21.57
C GLY A 122 -5.42 -27.76 -20.15
N VAL A 123 -4.54 -27.89 -19.13
CA VAL A 123 -4.93 -27.96 -17.72
C VAL A 123 -4.51 -26.73 -16.92
N HIS A 124 -3.82 -25.78 -17.55
CA HIS A 124 -3.38 -24.57 -16.89
C HIS A 124 -4.58 -23.64 -16.65
N GLY A 125 -5.06 -23.58 -15.40
CA GLY A 125 -6.21 -22.76 -15.03
C GLY A 125 -7.56 -23.22 -15.59
N SER A 126 -7.63 -24.45 -16.16
CA SER A 126 -8.85 -25.00 -16.75
C SER A 126 -9.23 -26.33 -16.09
N PRO A 127 -10.53 -26.60 -15.84
CA PRO A 127 -10.96 -27.87 -15.31
C PRO A 127 -10.70 -29.01 -16.30
N LEU A 128 -10.45 -30.21 -15.81
CA LEU A 128 -10.25 -31.39 -16.64
C LEU A 128 -11.47 -31.70 -17.53
N GLY A 129 -12.67 -31.46 -17.02
CA GLY A 129 -13.93 -31.90 -17.62
C GLY A 129 -14.29 -33.33 -17.21
N ASN A 130 -15.57 -33.71 -17.38
CA ASN A 130 -16.10 -34.95 -16.80
C ASN A 130 -15.43 -36.22 -17.33
N GLU A 131 -15.15 -36.27 -18.61
CA GLU A 131 -14.54 -37.45 -19.25
C GLU A 131 -13.07 -37.63 -18.79
N GLU A 132 -12.28 -36.57 -18.86
CA GLU A 132 -10.90 -36.58 -18.43
C GLU A 132 -10.75 -36.85 -16.93
N MET A 133 -11.69 -36.28 -16.11
CA MET A 133 -11.74 -36.52 -14.66
C MET A 133 -12.00 -37.99 -14.38
N LYS A 134 -12.89 -38.66 -15.13
CA LYS A 134 -13.13 -40.08 -14.98
C LYS A 134 -11.87 -40.90 -15.27
N ASN A 135 -11.21 -40.62 -16.38
CA ASN A 135 -9.97 -41.29 -16.78
C ASN A 135 -8.83 -41.03 -15.77
N PHE A 136 -8.76 -39.84 -15.21
CA PHE A 136 -7.82 -39.44 -14.14
C PHE A 136 -8.02 -40.28 -12.89
N LEU A 137 -9.28 -40.42 -12.42
CA LEU A 137 -9.62 -41.25 -11.25
C LEU A 137 -9.32 -42.72 -11.49
N GLU A 138 -9.61 -43.24 -12.68
CA GLU A 138 -9.26 -44.59 -13.07
C GLU A 138 -7.74 -44.84 -13.02
N ASN A 139 -6.92 -43.89 -13.51
CA ASN A 139 -5.46 -43.97 -13.45
C ASN A 139 -4.91 -43.91 -12.01
N LEU A 140 -5.59 -43.20 -11.12
CA LEU A 140 -5.26 -43.17 -9.70
C LEU A 140 -5.72 -44.41 -8.93
N GLY A 141 -6.55 -45.29 -9.54
CA GLY A 141 -7.22 -46.39 -8.84
C GLY A 141 -8.24 -45.94 -7.81
N TRP A 142 -8.78 -44.73 -7.97
CA TRP A 142 -9.75 -44.15 -7.05
C TRP A 142 -11.16 -44.69 -7.35
N ASN A 143 -11.74 -45.38 -6.36
CA ASN A 143 -13.08 -45.98 -6.48
C ASN A 143 -14.09 -45.36 -5.52
N GLY A 144 -13.69 -44.30 -4.77
CA GLY A 144 -14.53 -43.62 -3.77
C GLY A 144 -15.37 -42.48 -4.34
N ASP A 145 -16.36 -42.07 -3.57
CA ASP A 145 -17.13 -40.87 -3.87
C ASP A 145 -16.23 -39.62 -3.79
N PRO A 146 -16.51 -38.57 -4.58
CA PRO A 146 -15.82 -37.29 -4.47
C PRO A 146 -15.92 -36.73 -3.03
N PHE A 147 -14.80 -36.18 -2.54
CA PHE A 147 -14.70 -35.58 -1.19
C PHE A 147 -14.86 -36.53 0.00
N LEU A 148 -14.96 -37.84 -0.23
CA LEU A 148 -14.97 -38.86 0.80
C LEU A 148 -13.55 -39.44 0.96
N HIS A 149 -13.02 -39.43 2.18
CA HIS A 149 -11.73 -40.03 2.52
C HIS A 149 -11.96 -41.24 3.47
N SER A 150 -10.98 -42.10 3.54
CA SER A 150 -11.01 -43.24 4.47
C SER A 150 -10.87 -42.80 5.93
N ASP A 151 -11.35 -43.60 6.86
CA ASP A 151 -11.37 -43.28 8.30
C ASP A 151 -9.96 -43.01 8.86
N ASP A 152 -8.93 -43.70 8.36
CA ASP A 152 -7.54 -43.51 8.77
C ASP A 152 -7.00 -42.11 8.42
N VAL A 153 -7.47 -41.47 7.36
CA VAL A 153 -7.15 -40.07 7.02
C VAL A 153 -7.78 -39.14 8.08
N TYR A 154 -9.05 -39.37 8.46
CA TYR A 154 -9.70 -38.57 9.48
C TYR A 154 -9.07 -38.77 10.87
N GLU A 155 -8.68 -40.00 11.22
CA GLU A 155 -7.94 -40.29 12.44
C GLU A 155 -6.61 -39.56 12.50
N TYR A 156 -5.80 -39.64 11.44
CA TYR A 156 -4.52 -38.89 11.34
C TYR A 156 -4.68 -37.39 11.58
N PHE A 157 -5.65 -36.74 10.90
CA PHE A 157 -5.88 -35.34 11.11
C PHE A 157 -6.48 -34.99 12.47
N ASN A 158 -7.24 -35.88 13.09
CA ASN A 158 -7.70 -35.70 14.46
C ASN A 158 -6.56 -35.77 15.48
N GLU A 159 -5.67 -36.77 15.35
CA GLU A 159 -4.45 -36.85 16.18
C GLU A 159 -3.57 -35.59 16.02
N LYS A 160 -3.38 -35.14 14.77
CA LYS A 160 -2.64 -33.92 14.50
C LYS A 160 -3.27 -32.69 15.16
N ARG A 161 -4.60 -32.55 15.09
CA ARG A 161 -5.32 -31.44 15.71
C ARG A 161 -5.20 -31.48 17.25
N GLU A 162 -5.24 -32.67 17.87
CA GLU A 162 -5.01 -32.80 19.28
C GLU A 162 -3.60 -32.39 19.69
N ALA A 163 -2.59 -32.81 18.93
CA ALA A 163 -1.19 -32.39 19.15
C ALA A 163 -1.03 -30.88 19.02
N ASP A 164 -1.57 -30.28 17.97
CA ASP A 164 -1.52 -28.82 17.74
C ASP A 164 -2.26 -28.05 18.85
N THR A 165 -3.35 -28.60 19.38
CA THR A 165 -4.06 -28.02 20.54
C THR A 165 -3.20 -28.04 21.82
N GLN A 166 -2.39 -29.08 22.02
CA GLN A 166 -1.46 -29.14 23.17
C GLN A 166 -0.30 -28.12 22.98
N GLU A 167 0.19 -27.97 21.77
CA GLU A 167 1.21 -26.93 21.47
C GLU A 167 0.66 -25.51 21.69
N LEU A 168 -0.56 -25.24 21.25
CA LEU A 168 -1.23 -23.95 21.52
C LEU A 168 -1.34 -23.66 23.01
N LYS A 169 -1.77 -24.64 23.83
CA LYS A 169 -1.86 -24.46 25.29
C LYS A 169 -0.51 -24.16 25.93
N LYS A 170 0.55 -24.85 25.50
CA LYS A 170 1.91 -24.56 25.99
C LYS A 170 2.36 -23.15 25.60
N TRP A 171 2.02 -22.73 24.38
CA TRP A 171 2.32 -21.37 23.93
C TRP A 171 1.55 -20.33 24.77
N GLU A 172 0.26 -20.55 25.04
CA GLU A 172 -0.56 -19.67 25.89
C GLU A 172 -0.02 -19.59 27.33
N GLU A 173 0.37 -20.73 27.91
CA GLU A 173 1.00 -20.76 29.23
C GLU A 173 2.30 -19.99 29.28
N ASN A 174 3.17 -20.15 28.26
CA ASN A 174 4.43 -19.42 28.14
C ASN A 174 4.21 -17.93 27.94
N PHE A 175 3.27 -17.56 27.07
CA PHE A 175 2.90 -16.17 26.82
C PHE A 175 2.41 -15.49 28.10
N ASN A 176 1.44 -16.10 28.79
CA ASN A 176 0.87 -15.55 30.02
C ASN A 176 1.93 -15.38 31.10
N LYS A 177 2.77 -16.40 31.30
CA LYS A 177 3.88 -16.34 32.25
C LYS A 177 4.82 -15.17 31.92
N LYS A 178 5.23 -15.03 30.65
CA LYS A 178 6.14 -13.98 30.22
C LYS A 178 5.50 -12.60 30.35
N TYR A 179 4.21 -12.47 30.01
CA TYR A 179 3.44 -11.23 30.14
C TYR A 179 3.30 -10.78 31.60
N ASP A 180 3.16 -11.71 32.54
CA ASP A 180 3.00 -11.42 33.96
C ASP A 180 4.35 -11.17 34.68
N GLU A 181 5.44 -11.84 34.25
CA GLU A 181 6.71 -11.85 34.96
C GLU A 181 7.79 -10.92 34.31
N ASP A 182 7.69 -10.60 33.02
CA ASP A 182 8.66 -9.79 32.27
C ASP A 182 8.05 -8.44 31.85
N GLN A 183 8.35 -7.38 32.60
CA GLN A 183 7.81 -6.05 32.35
C GLN A 183 8.24 -5.51 30.98
N ASN A 184 9.46 -5.79 30.50
CA ASN A 184 9.90 -5.31 29.19
C ASN A 184 9.15 -6.01 28.05
N PHE A 185 8.86 -7.31 28.17
CA PHE A 185 8.02 -8.01 27.21
C PHE A 185 6.61 -7.44 27.19
N LYS A 186 6.03 -7.22 28.38
CA LYS A 186 4.69 -6.64 28.52
C LYS A 186 4.60 -5.27 27.87
N ASP A 187 5.53 -4.37 28.15
CA ASP A 187 5.55 -3.02 27.57
C ASP A 187 5.67 -3.08 26.05
N ASN A 188 6.56 -3.93 25.51
CA ASN A 188 6.71 -4.10 24.06
C ASN A 188 5.46 -4.70 23.41
N TRP A 189 4.80 -5.65 24.07
CA TRP A 189 3.55 -6.23 23.58
C TRP A 189 2.42 -5.21 23.57
N ASP A 190 2.23 -4.48 24.66
CA ASP A 190 1.18 -3.48 24.81
C ASP A 190 1.37 -2.34 23.77
N LEU A 191 2.60 -1.89 23.55
CA LEU A 191 2.93 -0.93 22.49
C LEU A 191 2.70 -1.49 21.08
N LEU A 192 2.90 -2.80 20.87
CA LEU A 192 2.68 -3.43 19.56
C LEU A 192 1.20 -3.55 19.20
N ILE A 193 0.35 -3.79 20.18
CA ILE A 193 -1.10 -3.92 19.96
C ILE A 193 -1.87 -2.61 20.17
N SER A 194 -1.18 -1.54 20.63
CA SER A 194 -1.79 -0.23 20.81
C SER A 194 -2.15 0.38 19.46
N ASP A 195 -3.40 0.82 19.35
CA ASP A 195 -3.92 1.66 18.26
C ASP A 195 -4.20 3.11 18.71
N ASP A 196 -3.74 3.46 19.91
CA ASP A 196 -3.88 4.80 20.47
C ASP A 196 -2.83 5.76 19.87
N LEU A 197 -3.31 6.62 18.98
CA LEU A 197 -2.55 7.67 18.32
C LEU A 197 -3.03 9.07 18.79
N SER A 198 -3.65 9.14 19.96
CA SER A 198 -4.23 10.39 20.49
C SER A 198 -3.22 11.31 21.16
N ASP A 199 -2.16 10.74 21.72
CA ASP A 199 -1.16 11.46 22.51
C ASP A 199 -0.03 11.99 21.61
N ILE A 200 -0.37 13.03 20.82
CA ILE A 200 0.58 13.75 19.97
C ILE A 200 0.52 15.24 20.26
N GLU A 201 1.67 15.90 20.22
CA GLU A 201 1.75 17.35 20.24
C GLU A 201 1.17 17.91 18.94
N SER A 202 0.26 18.89 19.06
CA SER A 202 -0.33 19.52 17.88
C SER A 202 0.72 20.32 17.09
N ILE A 203 0.70 20.17 15.78
CA ILE A 203 1.51 20.96 14.84
C ILE A 203 0.73 22.14 14.25
N THR A 204 -0.46 22.44 14.80
CA THR A 204 -1.32 23.54 14.31
C THR A 204 -0.58 24.87 14.36
N GLY A 205 -0.63 25.61 13.26
CA GLY A 205 0.03 26.91 13.11
C GLY A 205 1.45 26.88 12.55
N GLU A 206 2.04 25.71 12.39
CA GLU A 206 3.35 25.59 11.73
C GLU A 206 3.27 25.82 10.21
N LYS A 207 4.34 26.43 9.67
CA LYS A 207 4.50 26.68 8.24
C LYS A 207 5.65 25.85 7.69
N HIS A 208 5.34 24.81 6.96
CA HIS A 208 6.32 23.99 6.24
C HIS A 208 5.61 23.21 5.14
N ALA A 209 6.38 22.60 4.26
CA ALA A 209 5.87 21.62 3.32
C ALA A 209 5.11 20.51 4.07
N SER A 210 4.00 20.05 3.52
CA SER A 210 3.17 19.04 4.20
C SER A 210 3.94 17.74 4.46
N ARG A 211 4.94 17.38 3.62
CA ARG A 211 5.86 16.26 3.88
C ARG A 211 6.68 16.42 5.17
N ILE A 212 7.09 17.67 5.50
CA ILE A 212 7.87 17.96 6.71
C ILE A 212 6.96 17.90 7.95
N LEU A 213 5.78 18.49 7.86
CA LEU A 213 4.80 18.42 8.96
C LEU A 213 4.34 16.98 9.20
N GLY A 214 4.10 16.22 8.11
CA GLY A 214 3.73 14.82 8.21
C GLY A 214 4.83 13.95 8.83
N SER A 215 6.11 14.21 8.57
CA SER A 215 7.19 13.46 9.21
C SER A 215 7.24 13.67 10.73
N LYS A 216 6.93 14.88 11.22
CA LYS A 216 6.84 15.15 12.66
C LYS A 216 5.74 14.33 13.34
N ILE A 217 4.58 14.20 12.67
CA ILE A 217 3.48 13.37 13.19
C ILE A 217 3.87 11.89 13.19
N LEU A 218 4.49 11.43 12.11
CA LEU A 218 4.92 10.03 11.98
C LEU A 218 5.98 9.67 13.04
N GLU A 219 6.88 10.60 13.36
CA GLU A 219 7.86 10.44 14.43
C GLU A 219 7.17 10.30 15.80
N GLN A 220 6.21 11.18 16.13
CA GLN A 220 5.44 11.10 17.35
C GLN A 220 4.64 9.78 17.46
N PHE A 221 4.01 9.33 16.35
CA PHE A 221 3.35 8.03 16.33
C PHE A 221 4.32 6.88 16.62
N SER A 222 5.56 6.98 16.11
CA SER A 222 6.57 5.96 16.37
C SER A 222 6.99 5.85 17.83
N GLU A 223 6.80 6.90 18.61
CA GLU A 223 7.04 6.91 20.05
C GLU A 223 5.85 6.30 20.82
N SER A 224 4.62 6.47 20.30
CA SER A 224 3.40 6.01 20.96
C SER A 224 3.06 4.54 20.67
N THR A 225 3.60 3.96 19.60
CA THR A 225 3.34 2.56 19.22
C THR A 225 4.51 1.89 18.53
N ASN A 226 4.65 0.57 18.73
CA ASN A 226 5.55 -0.29 17.96
C ASN A 226 4.89 -0.92 16.72
N SER A 227 3.61 -0.62 16.46
CA SER A 227 2.86 -1.24 15.36
C SER A 227 3.19 -0.68 13.97
N ILE A 228 3.80 0.49 13.86
CA ILE A 228 4.10 1.15 12.58
C ILE A 228 5.48 0.73 12.08
N LEU A 229 5.53 0.20 10.86
CA LEU A 229 6.75 -0.29 10.21
C LEU A 229 6.71 0.05 8.71
N GLY A 230 7.76 0.64 8.18
CA GLY A 230 7.81 0.97 6.76
C GLY A 230 9.05 1.74 6.34
N GLY A 231 9.00 2.42 5.21
CA GLY A 231 10.17 3.15 4.73
C GLY A 231 9.98 3.71 3.32
N SER A 232 11.08 3.88 2.61
CA SER A 232 11.10 4.57 1.32
C SER A 232 11.82 3.77 0.23
N ALA A 233 11.35 3.98 -1.02
CA ALA A 233 12.02 3.47 -2.21
C ALA A 233 13.15 4.44 -2.64
N ASP A 234 14.27 4.40 -1.90
CA ASP A 234 15.50 5.20 -2.15
C ASP A 234 15.32 6.73 -2.10
N LEU A 235 14.21 7.21 -1.51
CA LEU A 235 13.87 8.64 -1.47
C LEU A 235 13.66 9.18 -0.04
N ALA A 236 14.14 8.48 0.99
CA ALA A 236 13.93 8.87 2.39
C ALA A 236 14.36 10.32 2.69
N ALA A 237 15.53 10.74 2.17
CA ALA A 237 16.04 12.10 2.32
C ALA A 237 15.12 13.17 1.68
N SER A 238 14.36 12.81 0.64
CA SER A 238 13.45 13.72 -0.07
C SER A 238 12.03 13.65 0.47
N THR A 239 11.51 12.46 0.71
CA THR A 239 10.14 12.27 1.23
C THR A 239 10.01 12.64 2.70
N LYS A 240 11.09 12.51 3.47
CA LYS A 240 11.15 12.74 4.93
C LYS A 240 10.30 11.76 5.76
N GLN A 241 9.78 10.70 5.15
CA GLN A 241 8.90 9.75 5.83
C GLN A 241 9.71 8.61 6.44
N THR A 242 10.32 8.88 7.58
CA THR A 242 11.05 7.91 8.43
C THR A 242 10.56 8.00 9.86
N ILE A 243 10.51 6.88 10.58
CA ILE A 243 9.97 6.80 11.95
C ILE A 243 11.03 6.62 13.02
N ASP A 244 12.21 6.13 12.66
CA ASP A 244 13.28 5.81 13.58
C ASP A 244 14.61 6.11 12.91
N LYS A 245 15.68 6.28 13.69
CA LYS A 245 17.03 6.46 13.15
C LYS A 245 17.65 5.16 12.67
N ASP A 246 17.15 4.03 13.19
CA ASP A 246 17.68 2.71 12.89
C ASP A 246 16.93 2.05 11.74
N SER A 247 17.70 1.56 10.77
CA SER A 247 17.17 0.75 9.67
C SER A 247 17.02 -0.71 10.07
N PHE A 248 16.01 -1.36 9.54
CA PHE A 248 15.84 -2.81 9.59
C PHE A 248 16.96 -3.48 8.78
N SER A 249 17.74 -4.34 9.42
CA SER A 249 18.88 -4.98 8.78
C SER A 249 19.24 -6.30 9.46
N PRO A 250 20.12 -7.12 8.86
CA PRO A 250 20.62 -8.34 9.50
C PRO A 250 21.33 -8.11 10.83
N ASN A 251 21.80 -6.90 11.09
CA ASN A 251 22.44 -6.53 12.34
C ASN A 251 21.48 -5.88 13.35
N ASN A 252 20.26 -5.51 12.89
CA ASN A 252 19.24 -4.89 13.73
C ASN A 252 17.84 -5.17 13.19
N TYR A 253 17.27 -6.33 13.55
CA TYR A 253 15.90 -6.69 13.18
C TYR A 253 14.82 -5.98 14.03
N GLN A 254 15.22 -5.12 14.98
CA GLN A 254 14.29 -4.24 15.71
C GLN A 254 14.13 -2.87 15.03
N GLY A 255 14.97 -2.54 14.06
CA GLY A 255 14.81 -1.34 13.25
C GLY A 255 13.47 -1.32 12.52
N ARG A 256 12.86 -0.15 12.42
CA ARG A 256 11.52 0.02 11.82
C ARG A 256 11.51 0.75 10.49
N ASN A 257 12.65 1.30 10.05
CA ASN A 257 12.80 1.84 8.71
C ASN A 257 13.28 0.77 7.74
N LEU A 258 12.48 0.50 6.72
CA LEU A 258 12.79 -0.43 5.64
C LEU A 258 13.40 0.33 4.46
N GLU A 259 14.61 -0.02 4.08
CA GLU A 259 15.27 0.52 2.90
C GLU A 259 14.95 -0.38 1.71
N PHE A 260 13.98 0.03 0.90
CA PHE A 260 13.51 -0.77 -0.23
C PHE A 260 14.39 -0.63 -1.48
N GLY A 261 15.21 0.43 -1.57
CA GLY A 261 15.88 0.80 -2.81
C GLY A 261 14.86 1.21 -3.89
N ILE A 262 15.27 1.29 -5.14
CA ILE A 262 14.39 1.67 -6.27
C ILE A 262 13.52 0.46 -6.64
N ARG A 263 12.54 0.13 -5.79
CA ARG A 263 11.65 -1.04 -5.89
C ARG A 263 10.24 -0.73 -5.36
N GLU A 264 9.56 0.18 -6.02
CA GLU A 264 8.24 0.67 -5.59
C GLU A 264 7.19 -0.44 -5.57
N HIS A 265 7.19 -1.34 -6.56
CA HIS A 265 6.20 -2.42 -6.64
C HIS A 265 6.36 -3.40 -5.46
N ALA A 266 7.59 -3.86 -5.19
CA ALA A 266 7.86 -4.71 -4.02
C ALA A 266 7.62 -3.98 -2.70
N MET A 267 7.97 -2.69 -2.60
CA MET A 267 7.65 -1.87 -1.42
C MET A 267 6.14 -1.92 -1.12
N GLY A 268 5.30 -1.69 -2.12
CA GLY A 268 3.85 -1.77 -1.95
C GLY A 268 3.37 -3.17 -1.55
N ALA A 269 3.92 -4.22 -2.16
CA ALA A 269 3.56 -5.61 -1.85
C ALA A 269 4.01 -6.02 -0.44
N ILE A 270 5.22 -5.65 -0.03
CA ILE A 270 5.76 -5.92 1.31
C ILE A 270 4.96 -5.15 2.37
N THR A 271 4.60 -3.88 2.10
CA THR A 271 3.72 -3.08 2.95
C THR A 271 2.40 -3.80 3.20
N ASN A 272 1.77 -4.35 2.15
CA ASN A 272 0.55 -5.16 2.29
C ASN A 272 0.80 -6.41 3.14
N GLY A 273 1.91 -7.12 2.90
CA GLY A 273 2.27 -8.33 3.63
C GLY A 273 2.48 -8.09 5.13
N ILE A 274 3.14 -6.99 5.49
CA ILE A 274 3.34 -6.58 6.89
C ILE A 274 1.99 -6.39 7.59
N THR A 275 1.07 -5.65 6.97
CA THR A 275 -0.24 -5.37 7.54
C THR A 275 -1.14 -6.62 7.60
N LEU A 276 -1.04 -7.51 6.62
CA LEU A 276 -1.81 -8.77 6.61
C LEU A 276 -1.36 -9.76 7.69
N HIS A 277 -0.08 -9.72 8.05
CA HIS A 277 0.50 -10.74 8.92
C HIS A 277 0.14 -10.56 10.40
N SER A 278 -0.09 -9.32 10.85
CA SER A 278 -0.31 -9.00 12.27
C SER A 278 -1.02 -7.65 12.44
N ASN A 279 -1.06 -7.15 13.67
CA ASN A 279 -1.55 -5.80 13.98
C ASN A 279 -0.59 -4.68 13.53
N LEU A 280 0.44 -5.00 12.74
CA LEU A 280 1.34 -3.98 12.20
C LEU A 280 0.62 -3.16 11.12
N ILE A 281 0.94 -1.88 11.08
CA ILE A 281 0.52 -0.98 10.00
C ILE A 281 1.74 -0.70 9.14
N GLY A 282 1.77 -1.35 7.97
CA GLY A 282 2.81 -1.13 6.99
C GLY A 282 2.64 0.21 6.28
N TYR A 283 3.76 0.93 6.04
CA TYR A 283 3.74 2.09 5.14
C TYR A 283 4.89 2.04 4.13
N GLY A 284 4.65 2.63 2.95
CA GLY A 284 5.66 2.80 1.92
C GLY A 284 5.63 4.22 1.36
N SER A 285 6.81 4.84 1.14
CA SER A 285 6.91 6.23 0.69
C SER A 285 7.78 6.38 -0.54
N THR A 286 7.29 7.21 -1.50
CA THR A 286 8.02 7.63 -2.70
C THR A 286 7.40 8.93 -3.24
N PHE A 287 7.81 9.42 -4.43
CA PHE A 287 7.14 10.52 -5.10
C PHE A 287 5.80 10.07 -5.71
N LEU A 288 4.84 11.00 -5.80
CA LEU A 288 3.50 10.67 -6.29
C LEU A 288 3.51 10.11 -7.72
N VAL A 289 4.38 10.62 -8.60
CA VAL A 289 4.50 10.10 -9.98
C VAL A 289 4.87 8.62 -10.00
N PHE A 290 5.65 8.14 -9.03
CA PHE A 290 6.06 6.73 -8.94
C PHE A 290 4.99 5.81 -8.33
N SER A 291 3.83 6.35 -7.95
CA SER A 291 2.66 5.52 -7.64
C SER A 291 2.24 4.65 -8.83
N ASP A 292 2.61 5.02 -10.05
CA ASP A 292 2.37 4.22 -11.26
C ASP A 292 3.06 2.86 -11.19
N TYR A 293 4.27 2.78 -10.62
CA TYR A 293 4.97 1.51 -10.37
C TYR A 293 4.31 0.68 -9.26
N MET A 294 3.64 1.32 -8.30
CA MET A 294 3.00 0.66 -7.15
C MET A 294 1.53 0.30 -7.41
N ARG A 295 0.94 0.77 -8.49
CA ARG A 295 -0.50 0.67 -8.74
C ARG A 295 -1.09 -0.73 -8.55
N PRO A 296 -0.45 -1.84 -9.03
CA PRO A 296 -0.96 -3.18 -8.79
C PRO A 296 -1.05 -3.54 -7.29
N SER A 297 -0.03 -3.19 -6.50
CA SER A 297 -0.01 -3.45 -5.06
C SER A 297 -1.04 -2.63 -4.29
N ILE A 298 -1.24 -1.35 -4.66
CA ILE A 298 -2.30 -0.49 -4.08
C ILE A 298 -3.68 -1.06 -4.38
N ARG A 299 -3.90 -1.51 -5.63
CA ARG A 299 -5.16 -2.15 -6.02
C ARG A 299 -5.42 -3.45 -5.27
N LEU A 300 -4.38 -4.27 -5.05
CA LEU A 300 -4.49 -5.50 -4.27
C LEU A 300 -4.77 -5.21 -2.79
N ALA A 301 -4.15 -4.20 -2.18
CA ALA A 301 -4.47 -3.77 -0.82
C ALA A 301 -5.97 -3.46 -0.68
N SER A 302 -6.53 -2.74 -1.66
CA SER A 302 -7.96 -2.42 -1.68
C SER A 302 -8.83 -3.67 -1.84
N LEU A 303 -8.50 -4.56 -2.79
CA LEU A 303 -9.24 -5.78 -3.06
C LEU A 303 -9.26 -6.73 -1.84
N MET A 304 -8.17 -6.77 -1.08
CA MET A 304 -8.01 -7.58 0.13
C MET A 304 -8.49 -6.87 1.40
N ASN A 305 -8.93 -5.61 1.32
CA ASN A 305 -9.32 -4.76 2.47
C ASN A 305 -8.21 -4.63 3.51
N VAL A 306 -7.00 -4.31 3.07
CA VAL A 306 -5.80 -4.16 3.91
C VAL A 306 -5.56 -2.69 4.21
N ASN A 307 -5.33 -2.35 5.47
CA ASN A 307 -5.02 -0.98 5.92
C ASN A 307 -3.55 -0.61 5.70
N SER A 308 -3.04 -0.75 4.49
CA SER A 308 -1.72 -0.29 4.11
C SER A 308 -1.72 1.22 3.89
N VAL A 309 -0.65 1.90 4.29
CA VAL A 309 -0.49 3.35 4.13
C VAL A 309 0.56 3.64 3.07
N PHE A 310 0.17 4.39 2.04
CA PHE A 310 1.06 4.81 0.97
C PHE A 310 1.24 6.33 1.04
N ILE A 311 2.47 6.78 1.32
CA ILE A 311 2.78 8.20 1.53
C ILE A 311 3.55 8.72 0.33
N PHE A 312 2.88 9.49 -0.51
CA PHE A 312 3.48 10.10 -1.69
C PHE A 312 3.75 11.57 -1.46
N THR A 313 4.93 12.02 -1.86
CA THR A 313 5.32 13.42 -1.80
C THR A 313 5.55 13.99 -3.21
N HIS A 314 5.83 15.30 -3.32
CA HIS A 314 6.03 15.94 -4.62
C HIS A 314 4.76 15.83 -5.50
N ASP A 315 3.65 16.31 -4.91
CA ASP A 315 2.27 16.01 -5.32
C ASP A 315 1.75 16.77 -6.54
N SER A 316 2.55 17.69 -7.11
CA SER A 316 2.11 18.54 -8.22
C SER A 316 3.30 19.06 -9.05
N ILE A 317 3.01 19.84 -10.09
CA ILE A 317 4.03 20.56 -10.89
C ILE A 317 4.88 21.53 -10.05
N TYR A 318 4.44 21.88 -8.83
CA TYR A 318 5.18 22.73 -7.90
C TYR A 318 6.43 22.08 -7.30
N LEU A 319 6.75 20.85 -7.69
CA LEU A 319 8.09 20.32 -7.44
C LEU A 319 9.18 21.03 -8.30
N GLY A 320 8.79 21.68 -9.42
CA GLY A 320 9.63 22.62 -10.14
C GLY A 320 10.53 21.99 -11.17
N GLU A 321 11.85 22.20 -11.04
CA GLU A 321 12.88 21.99 -12.08
C GLU A 321 13.12 20.52 -12.42
N ASP A 322 12.72 19.56 -11.60
CA ASP A 322 12.82 18.12 -11.90
C ASP A 322 12.04 17.74 -13.19
N GLY A 323 11.04 18.57 -13.53
CA GLY A 323 10.35 18.53 -14.81
C GLY A 323 9.31 17.41 -14.96
N PRO A 324 8.83 17.22 -16.21
CA PRO A 324 7.62 16.42 -16.49
C PRO A 324 7.75 14.94 -16.14
N THR A 325 8.96 14.38 -16.05
CA THR A 325 9.17 12.98 -15.64
C THR A 325 8.91 12.75 -14.16
N HIS A 326 8.88 13.83 -13.36
CA HIS A 326 8.67 13.79 -11.90
C HIS A 326 7.39 14.51 -11.47
N GLN A 327 6.80 15.32 -12.35
CA GLN A 327 5.58 16.09 -12.10
C GLN A 327 4.32 15.26 -12.33
N PRO A 328 3.57 14.90 -11.27
CA PRO A 328 2.33 14.14 -11.42
C PRO A 328 1.23 15.05 -11.99
N ILE A 329 0.42 14.49 -12.86
CA ILE A 329 -0.73 15.15 -13.50
C ILE A 329 -1.99 14.33 -13.29
N GLU A 330 -2.00 13.08 -13.78
CA GLU A 330 -3.16 12.17 -13.71
C GLU A 330 -3.18 11.28 -12.45
N GLN A 331 -2.08 11.18 -11.72
CA GLN A 331 -1.90 10.21 -10.63
C GLN A 331 -2.96 10.35 -9.53
N LEU A 332 -3.25 11.58 -9.08
CA LEU A 332 -4.27 11.82 -8.06
C LEU A 332 -5.62 11.23 -8.48
N MET A 333 -6.10 11.60 -9.67
CA MET A 333 -7.40 11.13 -10.14
C MET A 333 -7.39 9.64 -10.43
N SER A 334 -6.30 9.12 -11.00
CA SER A 334 -6.18 7.69 -11.31
C SER A 334 -6.19 6.82 -10.05
N LEU A 335 -5.63 7.29 -8.93
CA LEU A 335 -5.70 6.62 -7.63
C LEU A 335 -7.11 6.70 -7.03
N ARG A 336 -7.79 7.84 -7.15
CA ARG A 336 -9.19 8.02 -6.72
C ARG A 336 -10.18 7.11 -7.46
N LEU A 337 -9.82 6.61 -8.64
CA LEU A 337 -10.63 5.65 -9.40
C LEU A 337 -10.54 4.21 -8.88
N ILE A 338 -9.56 3.89 -8.04
CA ILE A 338 -9.46 2.56 -7.43
C ILE A 338 -10.55 2.46 -6.33
N PRO A 339 -11.47 1.48 -6.40
CA PRO A 339 -12.49 1.32 -5.36
C PRO A 339 -11.86 1.18 -3.97
N ASN A 340 -12.50 1.75 -2.94
CA ASN A 340 -12.10 1.64 -1.53
C ASN A 340 -10.67 2.14 -1.20
N VAL A 341 -10.04 2.95 -2.05
CA VAL A 341 -8.79 3.66 -1.73
C VAL A 341 -9.14 5.07 -1.31
N ASP A 342 -8.79 5.47 -0.09
CA ASP A 342 -8.95 6.85 0.34
C ASP A 342 -7.71 7.67 -0.04
N VAL A 343 -7.85 8.61 -0.97
CA VAL A 343 -6.77 9.51 -1.40
C VAL A 343 -6.91 10.85 -0.67
N ILE A 344 -5.94 11.14 0.19
CA ILE A 344 -5.95 12.24 1.15
C ILE A 344 -4.91 13.27 0.73
N ARG A 345 -5.34 14.50 0.49
CA ARG A 345 -4.47 15.62 0.09
C ARG A 345 -4.70 16.84 0.97
N PRO A 346 -3.97 16.94 2.10
CA PRO A 346 -4.18 18.00 3.10
C PRO A 346 -3.59 19.33 2.67
N SER A 347 -4.19 20.43 3.19
CA SER A 347 -3.88 21.81 2.82
C SER A 347 -3.10 22.59 3.90
N ASN A 348 -3.23 22.25 5.17
CA ASN A 348 -2.61 22.98 6.28
C ASN A 348 -2.25 22.02 7.43
N SER A 349 -1.64 22.55 8.50
CA SER A 349 -1.16 21.74 9.62
C SER A 349 -2.25 20.91 10.30
N ILE A 350 -3.47 21.46 10.49
CA ILE A 350 -4.57 20.70 11.13
C ILE A 350 -5.09 19.57 10.25
N GLU A 351 -5.22 19.81 8.93
CA GLU A 351 -5.58 18.73 8.00
C GLU A 351 -4.49 17.66 7.90
N ILE A 352 -3.20 18.04 7.98
CA ILE A 352 -2.09 17.09 7.99
C ILE A 352 -2.16 16.21 9.24
N GLU A 353 -2.38 16.79 10.41
CA GLU A 353 -2.56 16.05 11.66
C GLU A 353 -3.72 15.07 11.56
N HIS A 354 -4.88 15.51 11.09
CA HIS A 354 -6.04 14.64 10.89
C HIS A 354 -5.81 13.58 9.82
N SER A 355 -5.06 13.91 8.76
CA SER A 355 -4.73 12.96 7.68
C SER A 355 -3.91 11.77 8.18
N TYR A 356 -2.91 12.02 9.01
CA TYR A 356 -2.11 10.96 9.60
C TYR A 356 -2.90 10.13 10.61
N LYS A 357 -3.66 10.77 11.50
CA LYS A 357 -4.60 10.07 12.41
C LYS A 357 -5.56 9.17 11.61
N TYR A 358 -6.12 9.69 10.51
CA TYR A 358 -7.02 8.94 9.65
C TYR A 358 -6.32 7.78 8.94
N ALA A 359 -5.13 8.01 8.39
CA ALA A 359 -4.40 7.01 7.63
C ALA A 359 -3.92 5.83 8.50
N PHE A 360 -3.44 6.13 9.70
CA PHE A 360 -2.92 5.13 10.63
C PHE A 360 -3.98 4.60 11.62
N SER A 361 -5.24 5.06 11.54
CA SER A 361 -6.33 4.47 12.31
C SER A 361 -6.59 3.03 11.86
N ASN A 362 -7.04 2.18 12.79
CA ASN A 362 -7.39 0.80 12.50
C ASN A 362 -8.65 0.74 11.61
N SER A 363 -8.47 0.65 10.32
CA SER A 363 -9.52 0.59 9.30
C SER A 363 -9.24 -0.50 8.26
N LYS A 364 -10.22 -0.82 7.41
CA LYS A 364 -10.10 -1.93 6.45
C LYS A 364 -9.62 -1.52 5.05
N ASN A 365 -9.41 -0.25 4.79
CA ASN A 365 -9.09 0.23 3.44
C ASN A 365 -7.69 0.83 3.39
N PRO A 366 -6.97 0.68 2.28
CA PRO A 366 -5.69 1.35 2.11
C PRO A 366 -5.87 2.87 2.03
N LYS A 367 -4.88 3.59 2.53
CA LYS A 367 -4.81 5.04 2.52
C LYS A 367 -3.66 5.53 1.68
N VAL A 368 -3.92 6.56 0.89
CA VAL A 368 -2.91 7.28 0.12
C VAL A 368 -2.83 8.70 0.66
N LEU A 369 -1.70 9.08 1.20
CA LEU A 369 -1.37 10.46 1.56
C LEU A 369 -0.62 11.11 0.39
N SER A 370 -1.05 12.29 -0.04
CA SER A 370 -0.43 13.07 -1.11
C SER A 370 0.04 14.41 -0.56
N LEU A 371 1.36 14.60 -0.49
CA LEU A 371 2.01 15.66 0.27
C LEU A 371 2.87 16.55 -0.61
N THR A 372 2.96 17.84 -0.27
CA THR A 372 3.71 18.84 -1.02
C THR A 372 5.22 18.74 -0.82
N ARG A 373 5.98 19.16 -1.85
CA ARG A 373 7.42 19.49 -1.74
C ARG A 373 7.62 20.92 -1.24
N GLN A 374 6.85 21.86 -1.78
CA GLN A 374 6.90 23.28 -1.42
C GLN A 374 6.25 23.54 -0.06
N ASP A 375 6.67 24.61 0.59
CA ASP A 375 6.06 25.07 1.83
C ASP A 375 4.63 25.58 1.58
N LEU A 376 3.79 25.43 2.60
CA LEU A 376 2.40 25.89 2.63
C LEU A 376 2.31 27.16 3.44
N ASP A 377 1.47 28.11 3.02
CA ASP A 377 1.10 29.25 3.84
C ASP A 377 0.19 28.82 4.99
N TYR A 378 0.27 29.58 6.08
CA TYR A 378 -0.64 29.37 7.19
C TYR A 378 -2.07 29.79 6.83
N LEU A 379 -3.01 28.87 6.97
CA LEU A 379 -4.44 29.12 6.83
C LEU A 379 -5.10 29.02 8.21
N ASP A 380 -5.68 30.13 8.64
CA ASP A 380 -6.32 30.23 9.97
C ASP A 380 -7.76 29.70 9.92
N PHE A 381 -7.89 28.39 10.00
CA PHE A 381 -9.16 27.71 10.27
C PHE A 381 -8.93 26.46 11.11
N ASN A 382 -9.96 26.05 11.81
CA ASN A 382 -9.96 24.82 12.60
C ASN A 382 -11.10 23.91 12.16
N ILE A 383 -10.88 22.61 12.25
CA ILE A 383 -11.84 21.58 11.87
C ILE A 383 -11.77 20.40 12.83
N SER A 384 -12.91 19.83 13.18
CA SER A 384 -12.95 18.59 13.95
C SER A 384 -12.49 17.39 13.12
N TYR A 385 -11.92 16.38 13.76
CA TYR A 385 -11.59 15.13 13.11
C TYR A 385 -12.82 14.45 12.46
N GLU A 386 -14.00 14.58 13.12
CA GLU A 386 -15.26 14.05 12.60
C GLU A 386 -15.62 14.68 11.25
N ASP A 387 -15.58 16.04 11.15
CA ASP A 387 -15.89 16.71 9.89
C ASP A 387 -14.84 16.47 8.82
N PHE A 388 -13.55 16.45 9.19
CA PHE A 388 -12.47 16.07 8.27
C PHE A 388 -12.72 14.67 7.66
N SER A 389 -13.12 13.70 8.47
CA SER A 389 -13.33 12.32 8.03
C SER A 389 -14.50 12.14 7.04
N LYS A 390 -15.39 13.12 6.90
CA LYS A 390 -16.45 13.16 5.88
C LYS A 390 -15.89 13.43 4.49
N GLY A 391 -14.68 13.98 4.38
CA GLY A 391 -13.94 14.17 3.13
C GLY A 391 -14.03 15.55 2.52
N GLY A 392 -15.01 16.37 2.89
CA GLY A 392 -15.14 17.77 2.44
C GLY A 392 -15.99 18.60 3.39
N TYR A 393 -15.63 19.85 3.61
CA TYR A 393 -16.29 20.75 4.56
C TYR A 393 -16.06 22.23 4.21
N VAL A 394 -16.91 23.10 4.77
CA VAL A 394 -16.84 24.54 4.56
C VAL A 394 -15.80 25.15 5.50
N VAL A 395 -14.82 25.85 4.93
CA VAL A 395 -13.80 26.61 5.69
C VAL A 395 -14.08 28.12 5.72
N SER A 396 -14.91 28.61 4.81
CA SER A 396 -15.33 30.00 4.77
C SER A 396 -16.69 30.10 4.08
N ASP A 397 -17.68 30.69 4.70
CA ASP A 397 -19.02 30.82 4.09
C ASP A 397 -19.12 32.05 3.16
N GLY A 398 -20.05 32.00 2.23
CA GLY A 398 -20.34 33.02 1.21
C GLY A 398 -21.53 32.67 0.34
N ASP A 399 -22.15 33.70 -0.30
CA ASP A 399 -23.44 33.59 -0.95
C ASP A 399 -23.42 33.75 -2.49
N ASP A 400 -22.32 34.24 -3.08
CA ASP A 400 -22.28 34.54 -4.52
C ASP A 400 -21.80 33.34 -5.34
N PHE A 401 -20.69 32.72 -4.93
CA PHE A 401 -20.17 31.52 -5.59
C PHE A 401 -19.31 30.69 -4.63
N THR A 402 -19.06 29.43 -5.02
CA THR A 402 -18.25 28.49 -4.24
C THR A 402 -16.95 28.14 -4.95
N ILE A 403 -15.84 28.18 -4.23
CA ILE A 403 -14.57 27.57 -4.65
C ILE A 403 -14.36 26.31 -3.83
N VAL A 404 -14.06 25.20 -4.53
CA VAL A 404 -13.73 23.91 -3.93
C VAL A 404 -12.26 23.62 -4.23
N ALA A 405 -11.46 23.32 -3.25
CA ALA A 405 -10.04 23.03 -3.43
C ALA A 405 -9.58 21.86 -2.56
N SER A 406 -8.49 21.20 -2.98
CA SER A 406 -7.79 20.19 -2.19
C SER A 406 -6.30 20.53 -2.09
N GLY A 407 -5.65 20.13 -1.01
CA GLY A 407 -4.21 20.33 -0.85
C GLY A 407 -3.79 21.79 -0.87
N SER A 408 -2.60 22.04 -1.42
CA SER A 408 -2.01 23.39 -1.47
C SER A 408 -2.87 24.45 -2.18
N GLU A 409 -3.80 24.04 -3.02
CA GLU A 409 -4.65 24.96 -3.79
C GLU A 409 -5.74 25.63 -2.94
N LEU A 410 -5.96 25.15 -1.71
CA LEU A 410 -6.83 25.86 -0.77
C LEU A 410 -6.28 27.25 -0.44
N GLU A 411 -4.96 27.42 -0.39
CA GLU A 411 -4.29 28.71 -0.25
C GLU A 411 -4.66 29.67 -1.39
N ILE A 412 -4.68 29.16 -2.64
CA ILE A 412 -5.08 29.93 -3.81
C ILE A 412 -6.54 30.39 -3.66
N ALA A 413 -7.43 29.52 -3.18
CA ALA A 413 -8.83 29.87 -2.96
C ALA A 413 -8.99 31.03 -1.96
N PHE A 414 -8.24 31.03 -0.87
CA PHE A 414 -8.23 32.13 0.11
C PHE A 414 -7.65 33.44 -0.48
N LYS A 415 -6.58 33.36 -1.28
CA LYS A 415 -6.01 34.52 -1.97
C LYS A 415 -7.00 35.11 -3.00
N ILE A 416 -7.77 34.29 -3.71
CA ILE A 416 -8.83 34.73 -4.62
C ILE A 416 -9.94 35.43 -3.84
N LYS A 417 -10.40 34.87 -2.72
CA LYS A 417 -11.39 35.52 -1.86
C LYS A 417 -10.91 36.89 -1.37
N ALA A 418 -9.65 37.01 -0.98
CA ALA A 418 -9.05 38.28 -0.55
C ALA A 418 -8.93 39.29 -1.69
N ALA A 419 -8.81 38.86 -2.94
CA ALA A 419 -8.75 39.73 -4.12
C ALA A 419 -10.13 40.18 -4.61
N LEU A 420 -11.21 39.48 -4.27
CA LEU A 420 -12.59 39.70 -4.74
C LEU A 420 -13.48 40.25 -3.61
N LEU A 421 -13.14 41.42 -3.07
CA LEU A 421 -13.84 42.04 -1.91
C LEU A 421 -15.30 42.36 -2.18
N GLU A 422 -15.72 42.53 -3.43
CA GLU A 422 -17.10 42.78 -3.82
C GLU A 422 -17.98 41.53 -3.86
N TYR A 423 -17.39 40.34 -3.72
CA TYR A 423 -18.11 39.05 -3.76
C TYR A 423 -18.03 38.35 -2.38
N SER A 424 -19.13 37.73 -2.02
CA SER A 424 -19.24 36.83 -0.87
C SER A 424 -18.86 35.39 -1.29
N VAL A 425 -17.58 35.05 -1.15
CA VAL A 425 -17.01 33.81 -1.65
C VAL A 425 -17.08 32.71 -0.58
N ARG A 426 -17.75 31.59 -0.91
CA ARG A 426 -17.70 30.37 -0.12
C ARG A 426 -16.50 29.54 -0.50
N ILE A 427 -15.73 29.05 0.47
CA ILE A 427 -14.60 28.16 0.28
C ILE A 427 -14.87 26.82 0.95
N VAL A 428 -14.69 25.73 0.19
CA VAL A 428 -14.84 24.35 0.62
C VAL A 428 -13.50 23.65 0.48
N SER A 429 -12.97 23.11 1.58
CA SER A 429 -11.83 22.18 1.54
C SER A 429 -12.33 20.77 1.28
N VAL A 430 -11.66 20.05 0.37
CA VAL A 430 -11.97 18.65 0.05
C VAL A 430 -10.69 17.82 0.11
N PRO A 431 -10.18 17.53 1.32
CA PRO A 431 -8.98 16.72 1.48
C PRO A 431 -9.15 15.26 1.00
N ILE A 432 -10.38 14.70 1.01
CA ILE A 432 -10.63 13.30 0.61
C ILE A 432 -11.78 13.26 -0.42
N LEU A 433 -11.48 13.63 -1.66
CA LEU A 433 -12.49 13.83 -2.71
C LEU A 433 -13.39 12.59 -2.93
N ASN A 434 -12.83 11.40 -2.92
CA ASN A 434 -13.60 10.18 -3.16
C ASN A 434 -14.61 9.86 -2.05
N LYS A 435 -14.46 10.41 -0.83
CA LYS A 435 -15.46 10.31 0.24
C LYS A 435 -16.76 11.06 -0.07
N LEU A 436 -16.72 12.08 -0.90
CA LEU A 436 -17.92 12.80 -1.30
C LEU A 436 -18.97 11.90 -1.97
N SER A 437 -18.54 10.78 -2.57
CA SER A 437 -19.47 9.77 -3.13
C SER A 437 -20.36 9.10 -2.07
N ASN A 438 -19.98 9.18 -0.79
CA ASN A 438 -20.76 8.66 0.32
C ASN A 438 -21.77 9.69 0.88
N MET A 439 -21.65 10.95 0.47
CA MET A 439 -22.59 11.99 0.84
C MET A 439 -23.87 11.91 0.04
N GLY A 440 -25.01 12.19 0.68
CA GLY A 440 -26.28 12.33 -0.01
C GLY A 440 -26.35 13.58 -0.89
N ASN A 441 -27.23 13.61 -1.86
CA ASN A 441 -27.41 14.77 -2.75
C ASN A 441 -27.70 16.07 -1.97
N GLN A 442 -28.43 16.00 -0.85
CA GLN A 442 -28.70 17.16 -0.01
C GLN A 442 -27.42 17.68 0.66
N GLU A 443 -26.61 16.78 1.21
CA GLU A 443 -25.34 17.15 1.84
C GLU A 443 -24.38 17.81 0.86
N ILE A 444 -24.25 17.27 -0.37
CA ILE A 444 -23.46 17.89 -1.46
C ILE A 444 -24.03 19.28 -1.81
N ASN A 445 -25.38 19.43 -1.88
CA ASN A 445 -26.00 20.71 -2.17
C ASN A 445 -25.76 21.74 -1.05
N ASP A 446 -25.81 21.32 0.19
CA ASP A 446 -25.56 22.19 1.35
C ASP A 446 -24.05 22.56 1.43
N LEU A 447 -23.16 21.62 1.11
CA LEU A 447 -21.72 21.87 1.01
C LEU A 447 -21.41 22.93 -0.05
N LEU A 448 -21.96 22.77 -1.25
CA LEU A 448 -21.69 23.67 -2.39
C LEU A 448 -22.51 24.96 -2.35
N LYS A 449 -23.74 24.92 -1.83
CA LYS A 449 -24.70 26.02 -1.68
C LYS A 449 -24.99 26.77 -3.00
N ASN A 450 -24.01 27.44 -3.56
CA ASN A 450 -24.13 28.43 -4.64
C ASN A 450 -24.35 27.81 -6.02
N LYS A 451 -24.92 28.59 -6.95
CA LYS A 451 -25.15 28.19 -8.35
C LYS A 451 -23.81 27.98 -9.08
N HIS A 452 -22.85 28.91 -8.91
CA HIS A 452 -21.55 28.83 -9.55
C HIS A 452 -20.57 28.14 -8.62
N VAL A 453 -19.97 27.06 -9.11
CA VAL A 453 -18.99 26.25 -8.36
C VAL A 453 -17.74 26.14 -9.23
N PHE A 454 -16.60 26.43 -8.64
CA PHE A 454 -15.29 26.33 -9.28
C PHE A 454 -14.42 25.35 -8.48
N SER A 455 -13.72 24.42 -9.15
CA SER A 455 -12.70 23.61 -8.49
C SER A 455 -11.30 24.07 -8.83
N ILE A 456 -10.38 23.96 -7.88
CA ILE A 456 -8.97 24.31 -8.06
C ILE A 456 -8.12 23.14 -7.58
N GLU A 457 -7.38 22.49 -8.46
CA GLU A 457 -6.45 21.40 -8.15
C GLU A 457 -5.35 21.29 -9.20
N LEU A 458 -4.09 21.21 -8.77
CA LEU A 458 -2.90 20.97 -9.62
C LEU A 458 -2.83 19.49 -10.05
N GLY A 459 -3.79 19.09 -10.87
CA GLY A 459 -3.95 17.76 -11.44
C GLY A 459 -4.98 17.79 -12.55
N ARG A 460 -5.36 16.64 -13.09
CA ARG A 460 -6.38 16.52 -14.15
C ARG A 460 -7.75 16.96 -13.65
N SER A 461 -8.47 17.72 -14.51
CA SER A 461 -9.84 18.19 -14.25
C SER A 461 -10.89 17.08 -14.21
N ILE A 462 -10.61 15.97 -14.89
CA ILE A 462 -11.54 14.83 -15.02
C ILE A 462 -11.87 14.25 -13.65
N GLY A 463 -13.17 14.08 -13.37
CA GLY A 463 -13.66 13.48 -12.14
C GLY A 463 -14.32 14.44 -11.18
N TRP A 464 -13.86 15.67 -11.05
CA TRP A 464 -14.45 16.66 -10.12
C TRP A 464 -15.96 16.84 -10.33
N GLN A 465 -16.40 16.97 -11.60
CA GLN A 465 -17.83 17.06 -11.95
C GLN A 465 -18.66 15.90 -11.41
N ASN A 466 -18.12 14.68 -11.42
CA ASN A 466 -18.83 13.48 -10.99
C ASN A 466 -19.03 13.45 -9.48
N TYR A 467 -18.05 13.92 -8.71
CA TYR A 467 -18.15 13.98 -7.24
C TYR A 467 -19.03 15.14 -6.75
N LEU A 468 -18.98 16.29 -7.44
CA LEU A 468 -19.70 17.48 -7.03
C LEU A 468 -21.13 17.55 -7.60
N GLY A 469 -21.46 16.76 -8.63
CA GLY A 469 -22.74 16.82 -9.34
C GLY A 469 -22.92 18.07 -10.20
N ARG A 470 -22.32 19.21 -9.83
CA ARG A 470 -22.31 20.47 -10.60
C ARG A 470 -20.95 21.15 -10.51
N LEU A 471 -20.51 21.69 -11.64
CA LEU A 471 -19.24 22.44 -11.73
C LEU A 471 -19.35 23.48 -12.85
N THR A 472 -19.06 24.73 -12.56
CA THR A 472 -19.04 25.81 -13.57
C THR A 472 -17.75 25.71 -14.36
N LYS A 473 -16.61 25.57 -13.68
CA LYS A 473 -15.29 25.39 -14.30
C LYS A 473 -14.32 24.73 -13.31
N ALA A 474 -13.45 23.88 -13.84
CA ALA A 474 -12.27 23.39 -13.15
C ALA A 474 -11.05 24.23 -13.57
N PHE A 475 -10.25 24.65 -12.58
CA PHE A 475 -8.90 25.13 -12.77
C PHE A 475 -7.95 23.97 -12.46
N SER A 476 -7.19 23.53 -13.46
CA SER A 476 -6.48 22.25 -13.47
C SER A 476 -5.27 22.31 -14.40
N ILE A 477 -4.45 21.27 -14.38
CA ILE A 477 -3.36 21.05 -15.31
C ILE A 477 -3.71 19.84 -16.17
N ASP A 478 -4.08 20.08 -17.43
CA ASP A 478 -4.54 19.04 -18.35
C ASP A 478 -3.49 18.64 -19.42
N SER A 479 -2.25 19.10 -19.26
CA SER A 479 -1.07 18.72 -20.05
C SER A 479 0.09 18.35 -19.15
N PHE A 480 1.12 17.72 -19.71
CA PHE A 480 2.35 17.50 -18.95
C PHE A 480 2.98 18.82 -18.50
N GLY A 481 3.67 18.78 -17.36
CA GLY A 481 4.41 19.91 -16.83
C GLY A 481 5.71 20.19 -17.60
N GLU A 482 6.52 21.09 -17.08
CA GLU A 482 7.81 21.47 -17.66
C GLU A 482 8.85 21.72 -16.56
N SER A 483 10.12 21.66 -16.94
CA SER A 483 11.24 21.97 -16.03
C SER A 483 11.44 23.49 -15.95
N ALA A 484 11.00 24.10 -14.85
CA ALA A 484 11.18 25.53 -14.59
C ALA A 484 10.95 25.84 -13.09
N PRO A 485 11.37 27.02 -12.61
CA PRO A 485 10.92 27.53 -11.31
C PRO A 485 9.40 27.64 -11.21
N ILE A 486 8.86 27.58 -9.99
CA ILE A 486 7.41 27.54 -9.73
C ILE A 486 6.71 28.78 -10.35
N GLU A 487 7.29 29.96 -10.20
CA GLU A 487 6.70 31.22 -10.71
C GLU A 487 6.54 31.19 -12.25
N ASP A 488 7.49 30.60 -12.96
CA ASP A 488 7.43 30.47 -14.43
C ASP A 488 6.34 29.47 -14.84
N LEU A 489 6.20 28.36 -14.08
CA LEU A 489 5.14 27.36 -14.28
C LEU A 489 3.75 27.96 -14.03
N GLU A 490 3.58 28.72 -12.94
CA GLU A 490 2.34 29.44 -12.63
C GLU A 490 1.94 30.40 -13.76
N GLY A 491 2.91 31.13 -14.28
CA GLY A 491 2.71 32.05 -15.42
C GLY A 491 2.31 31.32 -16.70
N LYS A 492 3.01 30.25 -17.03
CA LYS A 492 2.79 29.49 -18.26
C LYS A 492 1.45 28.75 -18.26
N PHE A 493 1.12 28.06 -17.18
CA PHE A 493 -0.12 27.31 -17.07
C PHE A 493 -1.33 28.17 -16.67
N GLY A 494 -1.10 29.47 -16.41
CA GLY A 494 -2.15 30.37 -15.93
C GLY A 494 -2.68 29.99 -14.55
N PHE A 495 -1.92 29.21 -13.78
CA PHE A 495 -2.32 28.70 -12.46
C PHE A 495 -1.86 29.65 -11.35
N ASN A 496 -2.31 30.91 -11.45
CA ASN A 496 -2.05 31.94 -10.47
C ASN A 496 -3.33 32.71 -10.13
N VAL A 497 -3.32 33.38 -8.97
CA VAL A 497 -4.48 34.12 -8.43
C VAL A 497 -5.09 35.09 -9.46
N SER A 498 -4.26 35.88 -10.16
CA SER A 498 -4.74 36.90 -11.11
C SER A 498 -5.48 36.28 -12.29
N SER A 499 -4.91 35.24 -12.90
CA SER A 499 -5.48 34.56 -14.06
C SER A 499 -6.78 33.83 -13.70
N ILE A 500 -6.79 33.12 -12.56
CA ILE A 500 -7.97 32.38 -12.07
C ILE A 500 -9.08 33.34 -11.70
N THR A 501 -8.79 34.43 -10.97
CA THR A 501 -9.77 35.47 -10.59
C THR A 501 -10.43 36.09 -11.81
N LYS A 502 -9.64 36.47 -12.83
CA LYS A 502 -10.16 37.04 -14.08
C LYS A 502 -11.12 36.09 -14.78
N GLU A 503 -10.81 34.81 -14.82
CA GLU A 503 -11.65 33.81 -15.46
C GLU A 503 -12.92 33.50 -14.64
N ILE A 504 -12.86 33.53 -13.31
CA ILE A 504 -14.05 33.42 -12.44
C ILE A 504 -15.02 34.56 -12.75
N ILE A 505 -14.56 35.80 -12.72
CA ILE A 505 -15.39 37.01 -12.99
C ILE A 505 -16.09 36.88 -14.35
N LYS A 506 -15.40 36.40 -15.39
CA LYS A 506 -15.98 36.19 -16.72
C LYS A 506 -17.15 35.18 -16.74
N HIS A 507 -17.15 34.21 -15.84
CA HIS A 507 -18.23 33.23 -15.74
C HIS A 507 -19.38 33.70 -14.85
N LEU A 508 -19.17 34.73 -14.01
CA LEU A 508 -20.20 35.31 -13.16
C LEU A 508 -21.01 36.37 -13.89
N ASN A 509 -20.43 37.06 -14.88
CA ASN A 509 -21.04 38.05 -15.76
C ASN A 509 -21.63 37.40 -17.03
#